data_86a4344a414dc5c6b94cde3fcb6cbc25
#
_entry.id   86a4344a414dc5c6b94cde3fcb6cbc25
#
_cell.length_a   1.000
_cell.length_b   1.000
_cell.length_c   1.000
_cell.angle_alpha   90.00
_cell.angle_beta   90.00
_cell.angle_gamma   90.00
#
_symmetry.space_group_name_H-M   'P 1'
#
loop_
_entity.id
_entity.type
_entity.pdbx_description
1 polymer ?
#
loop_
_entity_poly.entity_id
_entity_poly.type
_entity_poly.pdbx_seq_one_letter_code
_entity_poly.pdbx_strand_id
1 'polypeptide(L)'
;NDLDKDRTHGDFQNQQAVYYQDAKTGFGGQNGSKNFCVHYGYADNSGYANGPLPYIYFGDGVARVVDHMYVTMTTYLANCVANGNGLTAPAGKDDWVKLVAIGYDEDGKEVATRPEFYLVGAEGNILEWTKWDLSALGKVVKIDFNVTGSNDNGYGFSQPAYFAYDDVAVRF
;
A
#
# COMPACT_ATOMS: atom_id res chain seq x y z
N ASN A 1 -9.78 15.52 -3.01
CA ASN A 1 -9.88 14.10 -2.81
C ASN A 1 -11.29 13.64 -3.20
N ASP A 2 -11.44 13.08 -4.39
CA ASP A 2 -12.73 12.58 -4.85
C ASP A 2 -12.97 11.21 -4.23
N LEU A 3 -13.91 11.18 -3.30
CA LEU A 3 -14.37 9.95 -2.70
C LEU A 3 -15.46 9.36 -3.59
N ASP A 4 -15.07 8.53 -4.52
CA ASP A 4 -16.05 7.69 -5.20
C ASP A 4 -16.27 6.43 -4.36
N LYS A 5 -17.44 6.37 -3.73
CA LYS A 5 -17.90 5.21 -2.98
C LYS A 5 -18.75 4.27 -3.81
N ASP A 6 -18.91 4.57 -5.08
CA ASP A 6 -19.59 3.68 -6.00
C ASP A 6 -18.69 2.47 -6.31
N ARG A 7 -19.03 1.34 -5.70
CA ARG A 7 -18.35 0.06 -5.90
C ARG A 7 -18.89 -0.73 -7.09
N THR A 8 -19.57 -0.08 -8.02
CA THR A 8 -20.19 -0.78 -9.17
C THR A 8 -19.21 -1.01 -10.30
N HIS A 9 -18.06 -0.34 -10.30
CA HIS A 9 -17.03 -0.48 -11.32
C HIS A 9 -15.62 -0.47 -10.71
N GLY A 10 -14.72 -1.23 -11.32
CA GLY A 10 -13.31 -1.35 -10.93
C GLY A 10 -12.39 -0.59 -11.89
N ASP A 11 -12.80 0.57 -12.39
CA ASP A 11 -11.96 1.34 -13.28
C ASP A 11 -10.87 2.14 -12.54
N PHE A 12 -9.93 2.66 -13.29
CA PHE A 12 -8.76 3.36 -12.77
C PHE A 12 -9.01 4.83 -12.38
N GLN A 13 -10.25 5.31 -12.36
CA GLN A 13 -10.54 6.73 -12.11
C GLN A 13 -10.19 7.18 -10.71
N ASN A 14 -10.24 6.27 -9.73
CA ASN A 14 -10.04 6.55 -8.30
C ASN A 14 -8.72 6.01 -7.74
N GLN A 15 -7.66 5.99 -8.55
CA GLN A 15 -6.35 5.47 -8.18
C GLN A 15 -5.72 6.21 -6.98
N GLN A 16 -6.04 7.49 -6.83
CA GLN A 16 -5.47 8.38 -5.82
C GLN A 16 -6.47 8.80 -4.75
N ALA A 17 -7.66 8.19 -4.71
CA ALA A 17 -8.67 8.40 -3.69
C ALA A 17 -8.64 7.27 -2.65
N VAL A 18 -9.22 7.52 -1.47
CA VAL A 18 -9.44 6.53 -0.41
C VAL A 18 -10.91 6.54 0.02
N TYR A 19 -11.39 5.44 0.56
CA TYR A 19 -12.77 5.34 1.08
C TYR A 19 -13.00 6.15 2.35
N TYR A 20 -11.97 6.28 3.18
CA TYR A 20 -12.06 7.02 4.42
C TYR A 20 -12.43 8.48 4.16
N GLN A 21 -13.33 9.00 5.01
CA GLN A 21 -13.65 10.41 5.07
C GLN A 21 -13.91 10.80 6.53
N ASP A 22 -13.12 11.71 7.05
CA ASP A 22 -13.33 12.23 8.39
C ASP A 22 -14.64 13.01 8.48
N ALA A 23 -15.47 12.69 9.48
CA ALA A 23 -16.81 13.25 9.61
C ALA A 23 -16.82 14.76 9.93
N LYS A 24 -15.73 15.29 10.48
CA LYS A 24 -15.63 16.73 10.88
C LYS A 24 -15.07 17.58 9.77
N THR A 25 -14.00 17.10 9.12
CA THR A 25 -13.28 17.89 8.13
C THR A 25 -13.73 17.58 6.70
N GLY A 26 -14.32 16.42 6.45
CA GLY A 26 -14.66 15.92 5.13
C GLY A 26 -13.43 15.48 4.30
N PHE A 27 -12.22 15.48 4.89
CA PHE A 27 -11.00 15.10 4.19
C PHE A 27 -10.71 13.60 4.31
N GLY A 28 -9.92 13.06 3.38
CA GLY A 28 -9.60 11.64 3.29
C GLY A 28 -8.34 11.20 4.01
N GLY A 29 -7.47 12.11 4.46
CA GLY A 29 -6.23 11.75 5.15
C GLY A 29 -6.45 11.28 6.58
N GLN A 30 -5.46 10.65 7.16
CA GLN A 30 -5.48 10.17 8.54
C GLN A 30 -5.78 11.33 9.50
N ASN A 31 -6.62 11.09 10.52
CA ASN A 31 -7.10 12.11 11.45
C ASN A 31 -7.71 13.37 10.79
N GLY A 32 -8.30 13.21 9.59
CA GLY A 32 -8.92 14.32 8.87
C GLY A 32 -7.91 15.30 8.25
N SER A 33 -6.69 14.85 7.96
CA SER A 33 -5.72 15.65 7.21
C SER A 33 -6.18 15.84 5.75
N LYS A 34 -5.73 16.92 5.13
CA LYS A 34 -6.06 17.22 3.73
C LYS A 34 -5.32 16.36 2.73
N ASN A 35 -4.15 15.89 3.12
CA ASN A 35 -3.22 15.23 2.22
C ASN A 35 -2.85 13.85 2.78
N PHE A 36 -2.56 12.96 1.87
CA PHE A 36 -1.92 11.67 2.11
C PHE A 36 -1.07 11.33 0.88
N CYS A 37 -0.21 10.36 1.00
CA CYS A 37 0.58 9.86 -0.11
C CYS A 37 -0.06 8.61 -0.72
N VAL A 38 0.17 8.39 -2.02
CA VAL A 38 -0.19 7.17 -2.72
C VAL A 38 1.05 6.61 -3.41
N HIS A 39 1.32 5.34 -3.21
CA HIS A 39 2.33 4.61 -3.95
C HIS A 39 1.69 3.65 -4.95
N TYR A 40 2.38 3.46 -6.07
CA TYR A 40 2.08 2.45 -7.07
C TYR A 40 3.36 1.69 -7.43
N GLY A 41 3.28 0.39 -7.46
CA GLY A 41 4.32 -0.46 -7.99
C GLY A 41 4.37 -1.81 -7.31
N TYR A 42 4.82 -2.79 -8.09
CA TYR A 42 5.03 -4.15 -7.62
C TYR A 42 6.14 -4.83 -8.41
N ALA A 43 6.72 -5.84 -7.80
CA ALA A 43 7.61 -6.80 -8.46
C ALA A 43 7.18 -8.20 -8.04
N ASP A 44 7.17 -9.12 -8.98
CA ASP A 44 6.86 -10.52 -8.76
C ASP A 44 7.77 -11.45 -9.57
N ASN A 45 7.54 -12.75 -9.48
CA ASN A 45 8.34 -13.76 -10.17
C ASN A 45 7.80 -14.10 -11.58
N SER A 46 6.81 -13.37 -12.09
CA SER A 46 6.21 -13.63 -13.41
C SER A 46 7.16 -13.31 -14.58
N GLY A 47 8.14 -12.44 -14.33
CA GLY A 47 9.00 -11.88 -15.37
C GLY A 47 8.41 -10.66 -16.09
N TYR A 48 7.16 -10.31 -15.82
CA TYR A 48 6.47 -9.15 -16.41
C TYR A 48 6.55 -7.89 -15.55
N ALA A 49 6.81 -8.02 -14.23
CA ALA A 49 6.84 -6.94 -13.26
C ALA A 49 8.23 -6.84 -12.60
N ASN A 50 9.15 -6.16 -13.24
CA ASN A 50 10.55 -6.01 -12.81
C ASN A 50 10.95 -4.53 -12.65
N GLY A 51 9.98 -3.62 -12.59
CA GLY A 51 10.23 -2.19 -12.42
C GLY A 51 10.74 -1.85 -11.02
N PRO A 52 11.29 -0.62 -10.84
CA PRO A 52 11.65 -0.15 -9.52
C PRO A 52 10.41 -0.05 -8.64
N LEU A 53 10.55 -0.46 -7.37
CA LEU A 53 9.51 -0.29 -6.37
C LEU A 53 9.40 1.17 -5.92
N PRO A 54 8.20 1.64 -5.53
CA PRO A 54 8.05 2.92 -4.86
C PRO A 54 8.76 2.89 -3.51
N TYR A 55 9.29 4.03 -3.06
CA TYR A 55 10.10 4.08 -1.85
C TYR A 55 9.98 5.41 -1.11
N ILE A 56 10.37 5.36 0.16
CA ILE A 56 10.71 6.53 0.97
C ILE A 56 12.17 6.45 1.37
N TYR A 57 12.83 7.60 1.59
CA TYR A 57 14.23 7.64 1.99
C TYR A 57 14.55 8.89 2.80
N PHE A 58 15.64 8.82 3.58
CA PHE A 58 16.18 9.97 4.29
C PHE A 58 17.22 10.66 3.42
N GLY A 59 16.89 11.88 2.96
CA GLY A 59 17.71 12.62 2.00
C GLY A 59 19.08 13.07 2.52
N ASP A 60 19.30 13.01 3.84
CA ASP A 60 20.58 13.28 4.49
C ASP A 60 21.47 12.03 4.65
N GLY A 61 20.97 10.87 4.22
CA GLY A 61 21.68 9.58 4.29
C GLY A 61 21.87 9.02 5.70
N VAL A 62 21.22 9.59 6.71
CA VAL A 62 21.34 9.11 8.10
C VAL A 62 20.25 8.08 8.39
N ALA A 63 20.66 6.88 8.80
CA ALA A 63 19.74 5.81 9.11
C ALA A 63 18.92 6.08 10.39
N ARG A 64 17.61 5.89 10.27
CA ARG A 64 16.64 6.09 11.36
C ARG A 64 15.68 4.92 11.46
N VAL A 65 15.03 4.79 12.62
CA VAL A 65 13.95 3.82 12.79
C VAL A 65 12.65 4.48 12.36
N VAL A 66 12.03 3.94 11.32
CA VAL A 66 10.62 4.25 11.01
C VAL A 66 9.78 3.39 11.94
N ASP A 67 9.08 4.03 12.89
CA ASP A 67 8.29 3.33 13.91
C ASP A 67 7.04 2.73 13.30
N HIS A 68 6.27 3.54 12.60
CA HIS A 68 5.05 3.12 11.93
C HIS A 68 4.61 4.12 10.86
N MET A 69 3.64 3.71 10.08
CA MET A 69 2.79 4.59 9.25
C MET A 69 1.35 4.11 9.34
N TYR A 70 0.42 4.95 8.90
CA TYR A 70 -0.96 4.52 8.66
C TYR A 70 -1.14 4.20 7.18
N VAL A 71 -1.84 3.11 6.89
CA VAL A 71 -2.09 2.64 5.53
C VAL A 71 -3.55 2.33 5.32
N THR A 72 -4.01 2.42 4.08
CA THR A 72 -5.34 1.98 3.64
C THR A 72 -5.33 1.65 2.15
N MET A 73 -6.36 0.97 1.68
CA MET A 73 -6.56 0.73 0.25
C MET A 73 -6.92 2.03 -0.47
N THR A 74 -6.46 2.18 -1.72
CA THR A 74 -7.07 3.17 -2.62
C THR A 74 -8.47 2.72 -3.02
N THR A 75 -9.33 3.66 -3.39
CA THR A 75 -10.68 3.37 -3.90
C THR A 75 -10.62 2.46 -5.14
N TYR A 76 -9.62 2.66 -6.01
CA TYR A 76 -9.42 1.80 -7.18
C TYR A 76 -9.14 0.35 -6.79
N LEU A 77 -8.19 0.10 -5.88
CA LEU A 77 -7.94 -1.27 -5.41
C LEU A 77 -9.18 -1.88 -4.76
N ALA A 78 -9.88 -1.13 -3.89
CA ALA A 78 -11.08 -1.61 -3.22
C ALA A 78 -12.20 -1.98 -4.20
N ASN A 79 -12.40 -1.18 -5.25
CA ASN A 79 -13.39 -1.45 -6.29
C ASN A 79 -13.03 -2.70 -7.11
N CYS A 80 -11.76 -2.86 -7.49
CA CYS A 80 -11.30 -4.05 -8.23
C CYS A 80 -11.39 -5.32 -7.39
N VAL A 81 -11.06 -5.25 -6.11
CA VAL A 81 -11.24 -6.38 -5.17
C VAL A 81 -12.71 -6.80 -5.11
N ALA A 82 -13.63 -5.84 -5.09
CA ALA A 82 -15.07 -6.13 -4.98
C ALA A 82 -15.71 -6.60 -6.30
N ASN A 83 -15.32 -6.03 -7.41
CA ASN A 83 -16.05 -6.16 -8.70
C ASN A 83 -15.20 -6.72 -9.82
N GLY A 84 -13.87 -6.80 -9.65
CA GLY A 84 -12.95 -7.04 -10.74
C GLY A 84 -12.91 -5.88 -11.75
N ASN A 85 -12.16 -6.10 -12.80
CA ASN A 85 -12.14 -5.27 -14.00
C ASN A 85 -11.78 -6.14 -15.21
N GLY A 86 -11.48 -5.54 -16.38
CA GLY A 86 -11.10 -6.30 -17.57
C GLY A 86 -9.78 -7.09 -17.48
N LEU A 87 -8.98 -6.86 -16.42
CA LEU A 87 -7.66 -7.47 -16.22
C LEU A 87 -7.63 -8.47 -15.07
N THR A 88 -8.50 -8.32 -14.08
CA THR A 88 -8.56 -9.16 -12.90
C THR A 88 -9.99 -9.51 -12.52
N ALA A 89 -10.19 -10.72 -11.99
CA ALA A 89 -11.44 -11.13 -11.38
C ALA A 89 -11.64 -10.47 -10.01
N PRO A 90 -12.89 -10.38 -9.49
CA PRO A 90 -13.12 -10.06 -8.09
C PRO A 90 -12.33 -11.00 -7.18
N ALA A 91 -11.86 -10.50 -6.05
CA ALA A 91 -11.18 -11.32 -5.07
C ALA A 91 -12.17 -12.30 -4.40
N GLY A 92 -11.82 -13.58 -4.35
CA GLY A 92 -12.53 -14.60 -3.60
C GLY A 92 -12.22 -14.53 -2.10
N LYS A 93 -12.89 -15.40 -1.33
CA LYS A 93 -12.75 -15.44 0.14
C LYS A 93 -11.34 -15.80 0.64
N ASP A 94 -10.57 -16.52 -0.16
CA ASP A 94 -9.22 -16.98 0.18
C ASP A 94 -8.13 -16.13 -0.49
N ASP A 95 -8.54 -15.12 -1.26
CA ASP A 95 -7.61 -14.19 -1.90
C ASP A 95 -7.08 -13.16 -0.91
N TRP A 96 -5.88 -12.68 -1.21
CA TRP A 96 -5.21 -11.70 -0.38
C TRP A 96 -4.42 -10.70 -1.22
N VAL A 97 -4.25 -9.50 -0.65
CA VAL A 97 -3.33 -8.46 -1.12
C VAL A 97 -2.58 -7.93 0.08
N LYS A 98 -1.26 -7.87 0.00
CA LYS A 98 -0.42 -7.37 1.09
C LYS A 98 0.66 -6.40 0.62
N LEU A 99 1.08 -5.57 1.54
CA LEU A 99 2.26 -4.72 1.46
C LEU A 99 3.45 -5.48 2.07
N VAL A 100 4.63 -5.30 1.48
CA VAL A 100 5.91 -5.77 2.02
C VAL A 100 6.86 -4.58 2.05
N ALA A 101 7.41 -4.26 3.23
CA ALA A 101 8.44 -3.24 3.39
C ALA A 101 9.83 -3.87 3.33
N ILE A 102 10.72 -3.31 2.50
CA ILE A 102 12.08 -3.78 2.29
C ILE A 102 13.03 -2.64 2.66
N GLY A 103 13.67 -2.75 3.82
CA GLY A 103 14.58 -1.72 4.33
C GLY A 103 16.01 -1.88 3.84
N TYR A 104 16.72 -0.75 3.73
CA TYR A 104 18.14 -0.70 3.37
C TYR A 104 18.91 0.15 4.36
N ASP A 105 20.06 -0.35 4.82
CA ASP A 105 20.97 0.33 5.72
C ASP A 105 21.85 1.39 5.00
N GLU A 106 22.76 2.03 5.74
CA GLU A 106 23.67 3.08 5.22
C GLU A 106 24.64 2.58 4.15
N ASP A 107 24.91 1.29 4.11
CA ASP A 107 25.74 0.65 3.09
C ASP A 107 24.94 0.22 1.85
N GLY A 108 23.63 0.50 1.84
CA GLY A 108 22.69 0.07 0.79
C GLY A 108 22.38 -1.41 0.81
N LYS A 109 22.68 -2.09 1.93
CA LYS A 109 22.38 -3.51 2.11
C LYS A 109 20.98 -3.67 2.69
N GLU A 110 20.25 -4.64 2.16
CA GLU A 110 18.93 -5.00 2.67
C GLU A 110 19.03 -5.54 4.11
N VAL A 111 18.14 -5.05 4.99
CA VAL A 111 18.00 -5.56 6.35
C VAL A 111 17.24 -6.90 6.36
N ALA A 112 17.47 -7.72 7.39
CA ALA A 112 16.98 -9.10 7.41
C ALA A 112 15.44 -9.22 7.53
N THR A 113 14.78 -8.21 8.10
CA THR A 113 13.33 -8.25 8.38
C THR A 113 12.55 -7.55 7.30
N ARG A 114 11.45 -8.15 6.86
CA ARG A 114 10.48 -7.57 5.90
C ARG A 114 9.10 -7.54 6.53
N PRO A 115 8.69 -6.47 7.23
CA PRO A 115 7.33 -6.33 7.73
C PRO A 115 6.29 -6.43 6.64
N GLU A 116 5.20 -7.13 6.91
CA GLU A 116 4.08 -7.32 6.00
C GLU A 116 2.80 -6.71 6.58
N PHE A 117 1.90 -6.26 5.72
CA PHE A 117 0.59 -5.76 6.12
C PHE A 117 -0.47 -6.19 5.10
N TYR A 118 -1.49 -6.89 5.53
CA TYR A 118 -2.57 -7.35 4.67
C TYR A 118 -3.61 -6.24 4.47
N LEU A 119 -3.77 -5.77 3.23
CA LEU A 119 -4.85 -4.88 2.80
C LEU A 119 -6.15 -5.65 2.55
N VAL A 120 -6.01 -6.87 2.04
CA VAL A 120 -7.10 -7.83 1.79
C VAL A 120 -6.68 -9.17 2.37
N GLY A 121 -7.55 -9.82 3.09
CA GLY A 121 -7.26 -11.13 3.68
C GLY A 121 -8.40 -11.67 4.53
N ALA A 122 -8.11 -12.68 5.34
CA ALA A 122 -9.10 -13.35 6.17
C ALA A 122 -9.86 -12.42 7.15
N GLU A 123 -9.23 -11.32 7.57
CA GLU A 123 -9.83 -10.33 8.48
C GLU A 123 -10.64 -9.26 7.74
N GLY A 124 -10.76 -9.36 6.41
CA GLY A 124 -11.49 -8.43 5.56
C GLY A 124 -10.59 -7.44 4.81
N ASN A 125 -11.23 -6.38 4.32
CA ASN A 125 -10.61 -5.34 3.51
C ASN A 125 -10.30 -4.10 4.36
N ILE A 126 -9.11 -3.54 4.23
CA ILE A 126 -8.69 -2.35 4.98
C ILE A 126 -9.16 -1.10 4.25
N LEU A 127 -10.31 -0.55 4.65
CA LEU A 127 -10.91 0.67 4.10
C LEU A 127 -10.74 1.89 5.01
N GLU A 128 -10.29 1.66 6.25
CA GLU A 128 -9.99 2.69 7.25
C GLU A 128 -8.47 2.78 7.45
N TRP A 129 -7.99 3.96 7.84
CA TRP A 129 -6.57 4.13 8.17
C TRP A 129 -6.16 3.22 9.32
N THR A 130 -5.25 2.31 9.05
CA THR A 130 -4.78 1.29 10.00
C THR A 130 -3.27 1.40 10.20
N LYS A 131 -2.86 1.34 11.45
CA LYS A 131 -1.44 1.45 11.81
C LYS A 131 -0.67 0.21 11.36
N TRP A 132 0.41 0.44 10.61
CA TRP A 132 1.40 -0.57 10.24
C TRP A 132 2.71 -0.33 10.99
N ASP A 133 3.10 -1.26 11.85
CA ASP A 133 4.36 -1.22 12.59
C ASP A 133 5.52 -1.57 11.65
N LEU A 134 6.51 -0.68 11.54
CA LEU A 134 7.72 -0.84 10.74
C LEU A 134 8.98 -0.90 11.60
N SER A 135 8.85 -0.82 12.92
CA SER A 135 9.99 -0.74 13.85
C SER A 135 10.94 -1.93 13.77
N ALA A 136 10.44 -3.09 13.34
CA ALA A 136 11.24 -4.31 13.13
C ALA A 136 12.27 -4.21 11.98
N LEU A 137 12.17 -3.18 11.11
CA LEU A 137 13.23 -2.88 10.13
C LEU A 137 14.53 -2.42 10.79
N GLY A 138 14.45 -1.90 12.02
CA GLY A 138 15.59 -1.25 12.65
C GLY A 138 15.95 0.08 11.98
N LYS A 139 17.25 0.43 11.99
CA LYS A 139 17.73 1.66 11.35
C LYS A 139 17.92 1.44 9.86
N VAL A 140 17.24 2.26 9.06
CA VAL A 140 17.30 2.23 7.59
C VAL A 140 17.46 3.65 7.03
N VAL A 141 18.08 3.76 5.86
CA VAL A 141 18.14 5.00 5.07
C VAL A 141 17.04 5.06 4.02
N LYS A 142 16.50 3.89 3.62
CA LYS A 142 15.51 3.75 2.56
C LYS A 142 14.59 2.56 2.86
N ILE A 143 13.33 2.68 2.47
CA ILE A 143 12.35 1.58 2.49
C ILE A 143 11.68 1.53 1.12
N ASP A 144 11.81 0.40 0.42
CA ASP A 144 11.01 0.07 -0.75
C ASP A 144 9.72 -0.63 -0.31
N PHE A 145 8.63 -0.41 -1.07
CA PHE A 145 7.34 -1.03 -0.80
C PHE A 145 6.92 -1.88 -1.99
N ASN A 146 6.59 -3.14 -1.74
CA ASN A 146 6.02 -4.03 -2.74
C ASN A 146 4.56 -4.33 -2.40
N VAL A 147 3.67 -4.20 -3.40
CA VAL A 147 2.30 -4.68 -3.31
C VAL A 147 2.22 -6.02 -4.01
N THR A 148 1.75 -7.06 -3.33
CA THR A 148 1.62 -8.40 -3.90
C THR A 148 0.32 -9.06 -3.46
N GLY A 149 -0.11 -10.09 -4.17
CA GLY A 149 -1.37 -10.77 -3.87
C GLY A 149 -1.50 -12.11 -4.57
N SER A 150 -2.60 -12.79 -4.26
CA SER A 150 -2.94 -14.12 -4.79
C SER A 150 -3.56 -14.09 -6.19
N ASN A 151 -4.23 -12.99 -6.56
CA ASN A 151 -4.86 -12.90 -7.88
C ASN A 151 -3.81 -12.84 -8.99
N ASP A 152 -3.91 -13.75 -9.95
CA ASP A 152 -3.03 -13.87 -11.12
C ASP A 152 -3.88 -14.08 -12.37
N ASN A 153 -3.57 -13.36 -13.43
CA ASN A 153 -4.27 -13.46 -14.72
C ASN A 153 -3.44 -14.17 -15.81
N GLY A 154 -2.39 -14.90 -15.41
CA GLY A 154 -1.44 -15.54 -16.31
C GLY A 154 -0.21 -14.69 -16.65
N TYR A 155 -0.19 -13.42 -16.17
CA TYR A 155 0.93 -12.48 -16.34
C TYR A 155 1.46 -11.98 -15.00
N GLY A 156 1.10 -12.63 -13.90
CA GLY A 156 1.48 -12.27 -12.53
C GLY A 156 0.36 -11.59 -11.75
N PHE A 157 0.74 -10.90 -10.68
CA PHE A 157 -0.20 -10.20 -9.80
C PHE A 157 -1.08 -9.22 -10.59
N SER A 158 -2.39 -9.39 -10.50
CA SER A 158 -3.35 -8.71 -11.39
C SER A 158 -4.22 -7.65 -10.71
N GLN A 159 -4.30 -7.60 -9.38
CA GLN A 159 -5.00 -6.51 -8.68
C GLN A 159 -4.21 -5.20 -8.79
N PRO A 160 -4.87 -4.02 -8.71
CA PRO A 160 -4.17 -2.74 -8.73
C PRO A 160 -3.13 -2.62 -7.60
N ALA A 161 -1.86 -2.45 -7.94
CA ALA A 161 -0.74 -2.38 -7.01
C ALA A 161 -0.61 -0.99 -6.36
N TYR A 162 -1.70 -0.46 -5.82
CA TYR A 162 -1.77 0.85 -5.16
C TYR A 162 -2.01 0.68 -3.67
N PHE A 163 -1.41 1.57 -2.87
CA PHE A 163 -1.83 1.79 -1.49
C PHE A 163 -1.66 3.26 -1.10
N ALA A 164 -2.45 3.71 -0.15
CA ALA A 164 -2.32 5.03 0.44
C ALA A 164 -1.63 4.92 1.81
N TYR A 165 -0.81 5.92 2.15
CA TYR A 165 -0.18 6.03 3.46
C TYR A 165 -0.13 7.46 3.96
N ASP A 166 -0.09 7.63 5.29
CA ASP A 166 -0.06 8.90 5.99
C ASP A 166 0.64 8.75 7.35
N ASP A 167 0.92 9.87 8.03
CA ASP A 167 1.46 9.91 9.40
C ASP A 167 2.65 8.98 9.64
N VAL A 168 3.70 9.11 8.81
CA VAL A 168 4.95 8.34 8.97
C VAL A 168 5.70 8.83 10.21
N ALA A 169 5.81 7.99 11.23
CA ALA A 169 6.50 8.29 12.48
C ALA A 169 7.95 7.80 12.46
N VAL A 170 8.87 8.68 12.77
CA VAL A 170 10.32 8.40 12.78
C VAL A 170 10.89 8.69 14.16
N ARG A 171 11.75 7.79 14.66
CA ARG A 171 12.54 7.99 15.87
C ARG A 171 13.89 8.61 15.50
N PHE A 172 14.20 9.72 16.13
CA PHE A 172 15.48 10.42 15.99
C PHE A 172 16.45 10.02 17.09
#